data_52142a2b2303c2a7367debd5bbca2b7b
#
_entry.id   52142a2b2303c2a7367debd5bbca2b7b
#
_cell.length_a   1.000
_cell.length_b   1.000
_cell.length_c   1.000
_cell.angle_alpha   90.00
_cell.angle_beta   90.00
_cell.angle_gamma   90.00
#
_symmetry.space_group_name_H-M   'P 1'
#
loop_
_entity.id
_entity.type
_entity.pdbx_description
1 polymer ?
#
loop_
_entity_poly.entity_id
_entity_poly.type
_entity_poly.pdbx_seq_one_letter_code
_entity_poly.pdbx_strand_id
1 'polypeptide(L)'
;MKGTIMLVLPRRTLLASAVLAVSLLAAGCGSGDAGDSDGSTATVSEADIAAALEAGGSITVWAWEPTLKQVVADFQARYPKVTVDLVNAGTGNDQYTALQNAITAGSGVPDIAQVEYYALPQFLLAKALTNLDGYGAGTLEGTFTPGPWNAVRSGDGVYGLPMDSGPMALFYNKEVFDRHGLQVPTTWDEYVAEAEKLHRADPNAYITSDTGDAGFTTSMIWQAGGRPYAVDGTTVGVDFADPGTQKFTATWQRLIDGKLLAPVNPWSDAWYKGLGDGTIATLVIGAWMPANLESGVAAAHGKWRVAPMPQWEAGGTVTAENGGSSLALPEQGANKALAYAFLKYATVDEGAQTRADGGAFPATTAQLNAPQFLDKEFPYFGGQQVNQVLAESATRVAPGWSYLPFQVYANSVFGDTVGRAYLGGATLQDGLRAWQDVSVTYGREQGFTIR
;
A
#
# COMPACT_ATOMS: atom_id res chain seq x y z
N MET A 1 -60.05 -8.61 -16.76
CA MET A 1 -60.83 -8.28 -15.57
C MET A 1 -60.18 -7.09 -14.89
N LYS A 2 -60.98 -6.03 -14.77
CA LYS A 2 -60.63 -4.71 -14.22
C LYS A 2 -60.57 -4.78 -12.69
N GLY A 3 -59.70 -4.00 -12.06
CA GLY A 3 -59.74 -3.75 -10.62
C GLY A 3 -58.67 -2.69 -10.29
N THR A 4 -58.98 -1.65 -10.20
CA THR A 4 -59.31 -0.34 -9.62
C THR A 4 -58.36 0.04 -8.52
N ILE A 5 -57.69 1.18 -8.79
CA ILE A 5 -56.81 2.00 -7.92
C ILE A 5 -57.66 2.60 -6.78
N MET A 6 -57.09 2.62 -5.59
CA MET A 6 -57.59 3.46 -4.51
C MET A 6 -56.46 4.24 -3.84
N LEU A 7 -56.38 5.54 -4.17
CA LEU A 7 -55.62 6.55 -3.45
C LEU A 7 -56.34 6.88 -2.14
N VAL A 8 -55.63 6.94 -1.04
CA VAL A 8 -56.06 7.58 0.19
C VAL A 8 -55.01 8.50 0.72
N LEU A 9 -55.23 9.79 0.62
CA LEU A 9 -54.57 10.85 1.40
C LEU A 9 -55.36 11.11 2.67
N PRO A 10 -54.76 11.37 3.81
CA PRO A 10 -55.37 12.27 4.75
C PRO A 10 -54.51 13.38 5.36
N ARG A 11 -55.09 14.49 5.33
CA ARG A 11 -55.31 15.51 6.41
C ARG A 11 -54.13 16.02 7.22
N ARG A 12 -53.88 17.28 6.92
CA ARG A 12 -53.19 18.27 7.75
C ARG A 12 -53.97 18.52 9.07
N THR A 13 -53.24 18.64 10.18
CA THR A 13 -53.66 19.37 11.36
C THR A 13 -52.57 20.35 11.78
N LEU A 14 -52.93 21.62 11.70
CA LEU A 14 -52.25 22.78 12.28
C LEU A 14 -52.63 22.90 13.76
N LEU A 15 -51.70 23.22 14.64
CA LEU A 15 -51.87 23.91 15.93
C LEU A 15 -50.52 24.47 16.31
N ALA A 16 -50.27 25.73 16.18
CA ALA A 16 -50.48 26.91 16.99
C ALA A 16 -49.55 27.00 18.22
N SER A 17 -48.60 27.86 18.09
CA SER A 17 -47.96 28.89 18.91
C SER A 17 -48.05 28.82 20.44
N ALA A 18 -46.92 28.89 21.13
CA ALA A 18 -46.78 29.65 22.37
C ALA A 18 -45.40 30.27 22.47
N VAL A 19 -45.35 31.57 22.39
CA VAL A 19 -44.23 32.46 22.70
C VAL A 19 -44.21 32.66 24.21
N LEU A 20 -43.04 32.49 24.84
CA LEU A 20 -42.79 33.09 26.17
C LEU A 20 -41.38 33.70 26.17
N ALA A 21 -41.37 35.02 26.20
CA ALA A 21 -40.20 35.86 26.41
C ALA A 21 -39.99 36.12 27.90
N VAL A 22 -38.77 36.00 28.41
CA VAL A 22 -38.36 36.68 29.66
C VAL A 22 -36.90 37.12 29.53
N SER A 23 -36.73 38.38 29.37
CA SER A 23 -35.90 39.45 29.93
C SER A 23 -34.48 39.17 30.44
N LEU A 24 -33.54 39.84 29.79
CA LEU A 24 -32.36 40.61 30.16
C LEU A 24 -32.03 40.77 31.67
N LEU A 25 -30.74 40.53 31.93
CA LEU A 25 -29.96 41.44 32.78
C LEU A 25 -28.52 41.52 32.23
N ALA A 26 -28.12 42.73 31.94
CA ALA A 26 -26.80 43.13 31.46
C ALA A 26 -25.84 43.32 32.65
N ALA A 27 -24.56 43.09 32.43
CA ALA A 27 -23.46 44.04 32.62
C ALA A 27 -22.14 43.30 32.75
N GLY A 28 -21.14 43.69 31.96
CA GLY A 28 -19.75 43.27 32.11
C GLY A 28 -18.96 43.63 30.86
N CYS A 29 -18.57 44.91 30.71
CA CYS A 29 -17.56 45.31 29.74
C CYS A 29 -16.21 44.65 30.09
N GLY A 30 -15.68 43.84 29.18
CA GLY A 30 -14.29 43.41 29.16
C GLY A 30 -13.83 43.45 27.70
N SER A 31 -13.08 44.46 27.35
CA SER A 31 -12.33 44.54 26.13
C SER A 31 -11.31 43.40 26.13
N GLY A 32 -11.53 42.41 25.30
CA GLY A 32 -10.60 41.32 25.05
C GLY A 32 -10.39 41.19 23.56
N ASP A 33 -9.15 41.27 23.17
CA ASP A 33 -8.57 41.09 21.85
C ASP A 33 -9.33 40.07 20.99
N ALA A 34 -9.50 40.42 19.73
CA ALA A 34 -9.78 39.45 18.69
C ALA A 34 -8.51 38.64 18.47
N GLY A 35 -8.34 37.60 19.30
CA GLY A 35 -7.36 36.56 19.05
C GLY A 35 -7.79 35.74 17.84
N ASP A 36 -6.99 35.74 16.83
CA ASP A 36 -6.96 34.74 15.77
C ASP A 36 -7.22 33.38 16.42
N SER A 37 -8.26 32.68 15.98
CA SER A 37 -8.44 31.27 16.30
C SER A 37 -7.45 30.48 15.46
N ASP A 38 -6.19 30.51 15.90
CA ASP A 38 -5.18 29.54 15.50
C ASP A 38 -5.76 28.17 15.89
N GLY A 39 -6.00 27.33 14.88
CA GLY A 39 -6.57 25.99 15.04
C GLY A 39 -5.58 25.06 15.73
N SER A 40 -5.34 25.30 17.02
CA SER A 40 -4.63 24.38 17.89
C SER A 40 -5.44 23.08 17.95
N THR A 41 -5.02 22.09 17.15
CA THR A 41 -5.46 20.71 17.32
C THR A 41 -5.14 20.31 18.76
N ALA A 42 -6.18 19.95 19.53
CA ALA A 42 -6.02 19.49 20.90
C ALA A 42 -5.02 18.33 20.92
N THR A 43 -3.90 18.53 21.61
CA THR A 43 -2.85 17.53 21.69
C THR A 43 -3.29 16.44 22.70
N VAL A 44 -3.41 15.20 22.27
CA VAL A 44 -3.62 14.03 23.12
C VAL A 44 -2.27 13.67 23.72
N SER A 45 -2.14 13.80 25.04
CA SER A 45 -0.89 13.52 25.72
C SER A 45 -0.65 12.00 25.90
N GLU A 46 0.59 11.61 26.16
CA GLU A 46 0.89 10.20 26.54
C GLU A 46 0.11 9.76 27.81
N ALA A 47 -0.18 10.70 28.72
CA ALA A 47 -1.02 10.43 29.88
C ALA A 47 -2.47 10.11 29.50
N ASP A 48 -3.03 10.79 28.50
CA ASP A 48 -4.37 10.51 27.98
C ASP A 48 -4.43 9.15 27.29
N ILE A 49 -3.38 8.78 26.55
CA ILE A 49 -3.25 7.45 25.92
C ILE A 49 -3.14 6.37 26.98
N ALA A 50 -2.34 6.57 28.02
CA ALA A 50 -2.21 5.64 29.14
C ALA A 50 -3.54 5.49 29.90
N ALA A 51 -4.26 6.59 30.15
CA ALA A 51 -5.57 6.57 30.77
C ALA A 51 -6.61 5.81 29.92
N ALA A 52 -6.57 5.95 28.58
CA ALA A 52 -7.43 5.18 27.68
C ALA A 52 -7.15 3.67 27.76
N LEU A 53 -5.88 3.26 27.83
CA LEU A 53 -5.48 1.86 28.01
C LEU A 53 -5.95 1.31 29.39
N GLU A 54 -5.85 2.10 30.45
CA GLU A 54 -6.32 1.70 31.81
C GLU A 54 -7.85 1.62 31.88
N ALA A 55 -8.54 2.53 31.25
CA ALA A 55 -10.01 2.51 31.16
C ALA A 55 -10.49 1.29 30.41
N GLY A 56 -9.76 0.91 29.36
CA GLY A 56 -10.13 -0.17 28.45
C GLY A 56 -11.21 0.27 27.44
N GLY A 57 -11.80 -0.69 26.76
CA GLY A 57 -12.81 -0.46 25.75
C GLY A 57 -12.64 -1.38 24.56
N SER A 58 -13.37 -1.10 23.49
CA SER A 58 -13.31 -1.88 22.26
C SER A 58 -12.91 -1.00 21.09
N ILE A 59 -12.04 -1.51 20.22
CA ILE A 59 -11.68 -0.91 18.94
C ILE A 59 -11.85 -1.93 17.82
N THR A 60 -12.23 -1.44 16.63
CA THR A 60 -12.34 -2.25 15.42
C THR A 60 -11.19 -1.88 14.48
N VAL A 61 -10.47 -2.92 14.02
CA VAL A 61 -9.33 -2.80 13.10
C VAL A 61 -9.66 -3.51 11.80
N TRP A 62 -9.70 -2.79 10.68
CA TRP A 62 -9.82 -3.39 9.36
C TRP A 62 -8.44 -3.57 8.74
N ALA A 63 -8.04 -4.84 8.61
CA ALA A 63 -6.75 -5.18 8.03
C ALA A 63 -6.77 -6.61 7.47
N TRP A 64 -5.95 -6.85 6.45
CA TRP A 64 -5.76 -8.17 5.85
C TRP A 64 -4.41 -8.81 6.16
N GLU A 65 -3.48 -8.04 6.72
CA GLU A 65 -2.14 -8.53 7.04
C GLU A 65 -2.20 -9.59 8.17
N PRO A 66 -1.74 -10.84 7.89
CA PRO A 66 -2.05 -11.98 8.76
C PRO A 66 -1.33 -11.96 10.11
N THR A 67 -0.16 -11.29 10.23
CA THR A 67 0.62 -11.25 11.49
C THR A 67 -0.08 -10.43 12.57
N LEU A 68 -1.01 -9.53 12.19
CA LEU A 68 -1.80 -8.75 13.15
C LEU A 68 -2.64 -9.60 14.09
N LYS A 69 -2.97 -10.84 13.73
CA LYS A 69 -3.68 -11.76 14.65
C LYS A 69 -2.88 -12.01 15.94
N GLN A 70 -1.58 -12.23 15.82
CA GLN A 70 -0.73 -12.44 16.98
C GLN A 70 -0.52 -11.13 17.75
N VAL A 71 -0.34 -10.00 17.04
CA VAL A 71 -0.22 -8.67 17.65
C VAL A 71 -1.45 -8.34 18.50
N VAL A 72 -2.66 -8.63 18.01
CA VAL A 72 -3.90 -8.45 18.77
C VAL A 72 -3.92 -9.33 20.02
N ALA A 73 -3.52 -10.59 19.90
CA ALA A 73 -3.47 -11.50 21.06
C ALA A 73 -2.50 -10.99 22.14
N ASP A 74 -1.30 -10.55 21.73
CA ASP A 74 -0.27 -10.03 22.62
C ASP A 74 -0.72 -8.71 23.29
N PHE A 75 -1.33 -7.82 22.51
CA PHE A 75 -1.86 -6.55 23.01
C PHE A 75 -2.96 -6.75 24.06
N GLN A 76 -3.92 -7.63 23.79
CA GLN A 76 -5.00 -7.95 24.72
C GLN A 76 -4.49 -8.68 25.98
N ALA A 77 -3.45 -9.50 25.87
CA ALA A 77 -2.79 -10.11 27.02
C ALA A 77 -2.13 -9.06 27.93
N ARG A 78 -1.53 -8.02 27.32
CA ARG A 78 -0.92 -6.90 28.05
C ARG A 78 -1.96 -5.93 28.64
N TYR A 79 -3.05 -5.70 27.91
CA TYR A 79 -4.12 -4.77 28.27
C TYR A 79 -5.47 -5.49 28.33
N PRO A 80 -5.74 -6.28 29.39
CA PRO A 80 -6.89 -7.20 29.43
C PRO A 80 -8.27 -6.53 29.51
N LYS A 81 -8.31 -5.21 29.68
CA LYS A 81 -9.55 -4.42 29.60
C LYS A 81 -9.85 -3.94 28.17
N VAL A 82 -8.93 -4.15 27.22
CA VAL A 82 -9.08 -3.74 25.83
C VAL A 82 -9.50 -4.93 24.97
N THR A 83 -10.51 -4.73 24.15
CA THR A 83 -10.91 -5.67 23.09
C THR A 83 -10.58 -5.10 21.73
N VAL A 84 -9.89 -5.87 20.91
CA VAL A 84 -9.57 -5.52 19.51
C VAL A 84 -10.31 -6.46 18.59
N ASP A 85 -11.27 -5.95 17.84
CA ASP A 85 -12.00 -6.69 16.81
C ASP A 85 -11.26 -6.52 15.45
N LEU A 86 -10.50 -7.56 15.08
CA LEU A 86 -9.74 -7.59 13.84
C LEU A 86 -10.59 -8.17 12.71
N VAL A 87 -10.96 -7.33 11.77
CA VAL A 87 -11.84 -7.67 10.64
C VAL A 87 -11.05 -7.61 9.33
N ASN A 88 -11.10 -8.66 8.52
CA ASN A 88 -10.68 -8.62 7.13
C ASN A 88 -11.88 -8.18 6.28
N ALA A 89 -11.93 -6.92 5.89
CA ALA A 89 -12.98 -6.33 5.05
C ALA A 89 -12.67 -6.43 3.53
N GLY A 90 -11.68 -7.25 3.16
CA GLY A 90 -11.14 -7.40 1.82
C GLY A 90 -9.67 -7.02 1.77
N THR A 91 -9.05 -7.15 0.60
CA THR A 91 -7.64 -6.80 0.36
C THR A 91 -7.56 -5.67 -0.66
N GLY A 92 -6.74 -4.66 -0.39
CA GLY A 92 -6.54 -3.54 -1.31
C GLY A 92 -7.86 -2.84 -1.67
N ASN A 93 -8.19 -2.78 -2.95
CA ASN A 93 -9.36 -2.06 -3.47
C ASN A 93 -10.70 -2.51 -2.87
N ASP A 94 -10.85 -3.78 -2.48
CA ASP A 94 -12.08 -4.27 -1.84
C ASP A 94 -12.27 -3.61 -0.48
N GLN A 95 -11.21 -3.56 0.34
CA GLN A 95 -11.26 -2.85 1.63
C GLN A 95 -11.45 -1.34 1.43
N TYR A 96 -10.80 -0.73 0.43
CA TYR A 96 -10.95 0.72 0.20
C TYR A 96 -12.35 1.09 -0.23
N THR A 97 -13.00 0.24 -1.04
CA THR A 97 -14.41 0.41 -1.39
C THR A 97 -15.31 0.27 -0.17
N ALA A 98 -15.08 -0.72 0.67
CA ALA A 98 -15.83 -0.90 1.91
C ALA A 98 -15.64 0.30 2.87
N LEU A 99 -14.40 0.76 3.05
CA LEU A 99 -14.07 1.90 3.90
C LEU A 99 -14.71 3.20 3.38
N GLN A 100 -14.64 3.46 2.07
CA GLN A 100 -15.28 4.62 1.44
C GLN A 100 -16.79 4.61 1.64
N ASN A 101 -17.43 3.44 1.50
CA ASN A 101 -18.87 3.28 1.72
C ASN A 101 -19.24 3.54 3.18
N ALA A 102 -18.48 3.01 4.15
CA ALA A 102 -18.72 3.24 5.57
C ALA A 102 -18.56 4.72 5.94
N ILE A 103 -17.51 5.39 5.44
CA ILE A 103 -17.29 6.84 5.63
C ILE A 103 -18.45 7.66 5.05
N THR A 104 -18.90 7.33 3.83
CA THR A 104 -20.00 8.02 3.15
C THR A 104 -21.34 7.81 3.89
N ALA A 105 -21.55 6.62 4.42
CA ALA A 105 -22.76 6.31 5.21
C ALA A 105 -22.73 6.91 6.62
N GLY A 106 -21.54 7.36 7.10
CA GLY A 106 -21.37 7.86 8.47
C GLY A 106 -21.61 6.80 9.55
N SER A 107 -21.40 5.52 9.21
CA SER A 107 -21.65 4.39 10.11
C SER A 107 -20.82 3.15 9.72
N GLY A 108 -20.42 2.37 10.75
CA GLY A 108 -19.62 1.16 10.55
C GLY A 108 -18.15 1.46 10.18
N VAL A 109 -17.68 2.69 10.37
CA VAL A 109 -16.29 3.06 10.14
C VAL A 109 -15.42 2.42 11.23
N PRO A 110 -14.32 1.73 10.89
CA PRO A 110 -13.41 1.17 11.88
C PRO A 110 -12.64 2.27 12.62
N ASP A 111 -12.08 1.94 13.79
CA ASP A 111 -11.19 2.84 14.52
C ASP A 111 -9.80 2.91 13.88
N ILE A 112 -9.37 1.80 13.24
CA ILE A 112 -8.11 1.70 12.51
C ILE A 112 -8.36 1.00 11.18
N ALA A 113 -7.70 1.46 10.12
CA ALA A 113 -7.68 0.79 8.82
C ALA A 113 -6.24 0.62 8.33
N GLN A 114 -5.93 -0.57 7.79
CA GLN A 114 -4.75 -0.77 6.96
C GLN A 114 -4.97 -0.06 5.64
N VAL A 115 -4.02 0.80 5.25
CA VAL A 115 -4.07 1.57 4.00
C VAL A 115 -2.69 1.51 3.35
N GLU A 116 -2.63 0.98 2.13
CA GLU A 116 -1.40 0.98 1.34
C GLU A 116 -1.00 2.41 0.94
N TYR A 117 0.29 2.62 0.77
CA TYR A 117 0.84 3.95 0.49
C TYR A 117 0.24 4.60 -0.76
N TYR A 118 -0.07 3.83 -1.80
CA TYR A 118 -0.68 4.37 -3.00
C TYR A 118 -2.14 4.84 -2.80
N ALA A 119 -2.83 4.32 -1.80
CA ALA A 119 -4.23 4.65 -1.52
C ALA A 119 -4.40 5.81 -0.52
N LEU A 120 -3.36 6.09 0.31
CA LEU A 120 -3.42 7.18 1.28
C LEU A 120 -3.83 8.52 0.68
N PRO A 121 -3.29 8.98 -0.47
CA PRO A 121 -3.64 10.28 -1.02
C PRO A 121 -5.14 10.47 -1.27
N GLN A 122 -5.87 9.43 -1.65
CA GLN A 122 -7.33 9.48 -1.85
C GLN A 122 -8.07 9.80 -0.55
N PHE A 123 -7.69 9.13 0.54
CA PHE A 123 -8.33 9.33 1.84
C PHE A 123 -7.93 10.67 2.47
N LEU A 124 -6.71 11.14 2.21
CA LEU A 124 -6.23 12.46 2.63
C LEU A 124 -7.02 13.58 1.94
N LEU A 125 -7.22 13.47 0.64
CA LEU A 125 -8.01 14.43 -0.13
C LEU A 125 -9.45 14.53 0.38
N ALA A 126 -10.05 13.39 0.72
CA ALA A 126 -11.37 13.30 1.32
C ALA A 126 -11.42 13.79 2.78
N LYS A 127 -10.30 14.17 3.38
CA LYS A 127 -10.15 14.48 4.82
C LYS A 127 -10.71 13.36 5.70
N ALA A 128 -10.51 12.13 5.28
CA ALA A 128 -11.09 10.96 5.91
C ALA A 128 -10.16 10.32 6.96
N LEU A 129 -8.91 10.81 7.07
CA LEU A 129 -7.93 10.33 8.03
C LEU A 129 -7.56 11.42 9.04
N THR A 130 -7.34 10.99 10.28
CA THR A 130 -6.92 11.85 11.38
C THR A 130 -5.43 12.20 11.24
N ASN A 131 -5.11 13.48 11.46
CA ASN A 131 -3.72 13.90 11.62
C ASN A 131 -3.18 13.39 12.96
N LEU A 132 -2.15 12.55 12.91
CA LEU A 132 -1.56 11.88 14.07
C LEU A 132 -0.55 12.75 14.83
N ASP A 133 -0.21 13.95 14.33
CA ASP A 133 0.67 14.87 15.07
C ASP A 133 0.07 15.29 16.41
N GLY A 134 -1.27 15.39 16.46
CA GLY A 134 -2.00 15.58 17.70
C GLY A 134 -1.78 14.50 18.76
N TYR A 135 -1.23 13.35 18.39
CA TYR A 135 -0.88 12.22 19.23
C TYR A 135 0.64 12.03 19.36
N GLY A 136 1.43 12.97 18.87
CA GLY A 136 2.89 12.93 18.95
C GLY A 136 3.59 12.13 17.85
N ALA A 137 2.88 11.74 16.78
CA ALA A 137 3.44 10.92 15.70
C ALA A 137 4.63 11.60 14.99
N GLY A 138 4.67 12.93 14.89
CA GLY A 138 5.80 13.67 14.33
C GLY A 138 7.13 13.39 15.03
N THR A 139 7.12 13.00 16.32
CA THR A 139 8.33 12.63 17.07
C THR A 139 8.93 11.30 16.62
N LEU A 140 8.21 10.52 15.81
CA LEU A 140 8.65 9.24 15.27
C LEU A 140 9.44 9.39 13.95
N GLU A 141 9.67 10.62 13.49
CA GLU A 141 10.60 10.87 12.37
C GLU A 141 11.98 10.25 12.69
N GLY A 142 12.53 9.51 11.73
CA GLY A 142 13.79 8.77 11.93
C GLY A 142 13.63 7.37 12.54
N THR A 143 12.47 7.02 13.08
CA THR A 143 12.16 5.64 13.49
C THR A 143 12.02 4.73 12.28
N PHE A 144 11.38 5.25 11.22
CA PHE A 144 11.11 4.53 9.99
C PHE A 144 12.13 4.85 8.90
N THR A 145 12.23 3.99 7.89
CA THR A 145 12.98 4.29 6.67
C THR A 145 12.32 5.45 5.90
N PRO A 146 13.10 6.25 5.14
CA PRO A 146 12.59 7.47 4.49
C PRO A 146 11.41 7.23 3.52
N GLY A 147 11.40 6.12 2.77
CA GLY A 147 10.33 5.80 1.81
C GLY A 147 8.97 5.68 2.49
N PRO A 148 8.77 4.70 3.37
CA PRO A 148 7.56 4.52 4.18
C PRO A 148 7.15 5.75 4.98
N TRP A 149 8.11 6.45 5.62
CA TRP A 149 7.80 7.65 6.39
C TRP A 149 7.24 8.76 5.53
N ASN A 150 7.85 9.02 4.38
CA ASN A 150 7.38 10.05 3.45
C ASN A 150 6.01 9.70 2.85
N ALA A 151 5.73 8.41 2.67
CA ALA A 151 4.47 7.95 2.09
C ALA A 151 3.24 8.17 2.99
N VAL A 152 3.43 8.27 4.31
CA VAL A 152 2.34 8.53 5.28
C VAL A 152 2.15 10.00 5.62
N ARG A 153 2.94 10.90 4.99
CA ARG A 153 2.90 12.34 5.23
C ARG A 153 2.16 13.09 4.12
N SER A 154 1.54 14.21 4.51
CA SER A 154 1.00 15.19 3.57
C SER A 154 1.18 16.59 4.16
N GLY A 155 1.91 17.45 3.44
CA GLY A 155 2.43 18.68 4.02
C GLY A 155 3.29 18.38 5.26
N ASP A 156 3.01 19.06 6.35
CA ASP A 156 3.69 18.82 7.63
C ASP A 156 3.04 17.71 8.46
N GLY A 157 1.85 17.21 8.08
CA GLY A 157 1.07 16.25 8.86
C GLY A 157 1.43 14.78 8.62
N VAL A 158 1.26 13.95 9.65
CA VAL A 158 1.39 12.48 9.64
C VAL A 158 0.00 11.85 9.72
N TYR A 159 -0.36 10.97 8.79
CA TYR A 159 -1.72 10.43 8.67
C TYR A 159 -1.82 8.91 8.77
N GLY A 160 -0.71 8.25 9.05
CA GLY A 160 -0.61 6.84 9.33
C GLY A 160 0.75 6.52 9.92
N LEU A 161 0.91 5.35 10.54
CA LEU A 161 2.24 4.83 10.86
C LEU A 161 2.57 3.66 9.93
N PRO A 162 3.77 3.67 9.33
CA PRO A 162 4.20 2.58 8.46
C PRO A 162 4.17 1.24 9.19
N MET A 163 3.53 0.25 8.58
CA MET A 163 3.53 -1.09 9.15
C MET A 163 4.51 -2.03 8.47
N ASP A 164 4.80 -1.82 7.20
CA ASP A 164 5.78 -2.58 6.43
C ASP A 164 6.41 -1.72 5.34
N SER A 165 7.31 -2.32 4.57
CA SER A 165 7.96 -1.71 3.42
C SER A 165 8.08 -2.76 2.30
N GLY A 166 8.04 -2.33 1.07
CA GLY A 166 8.10 -3.21 -0.10
C GLY A 166 9.28 -2.97 -1.03
N PRO A 167 10.53 -2.76 -0.54
CA PRO A 167 11.66 -2.59 -1.44
C PRO A 167 11.80 -3.82 -2.33
N MET A 168 11.93 -3.58 -3.65
CA MET A 168 11.94 -4.67 -4.62
C MET A 168 13.29 -5.37 -4.67
N ALA A 169 13.22 -6.69 -4.94
CA ALA A 169 14.37 -7.54 -5.22
C ALA A 169 14.02 -8.55 -6.32
N LEU A 170 15.04 -9.21 -6.85
CA LEU A 170 14.89 -10.34 -7.77
C LEU A 170 14.87 -11.64 -6.96
N PHE A 171 13.75 -12.33 -6.99
CA PHE A 171 13.61 -13.71 -6.51
C PHE A 171 13.78 -14.65 -7.71
N TYR A 172 14.62 -15.69 -7.60
CA TYR A 172 14.87 -16.61 -8.69
C TYR A 172 14.92 -18.07 -8.22
N ASN A 173 14.41 -18.96 -9.05
CA ASN A 173 14.48 -20.40 -8.82
C ASN A 173 15.84 -20.94 -9.26
N LYS A 174 16.71 -21.15 -8.28
CA LYS A 174 18.09 -21.63 -8.53
C LYS A 174 18.14 -22.96 -9.28
N GLU A 175 17.20 -23.88 -9.02
CA GLU A 175 17.15 -25.17 -9.73
C GLU A 175 16.90 -24.98 -11.24
N VAL A 176 16.02 -24.02 -11.62
CA VAL A 176 15.77 -23.67 -13.02
C VAL A 176 17.01 -23.02 -13.63
N PHE A 177 17.63 -22.10 -12.91
CA PHE A 177 18.85 -21.42 -13.37
C PHE A 177 19.99 -22.41 -13.61
N ASP A 178 20.25 -23.31 -12.66
CA ASP A 178 21.28 -24.33 -12.78
C ASP A 178 20.99 -25.29 -13.95
N ARG A 179 19.73 -25.76 -14.08
CA ARG A 179 19.30 -26.71 -15.12
C ARG A 179 19.50 -26.16 -16.53
N HIS A 180 19.23 -24.89 -16.75
CA HIS A 180 19.32 -24.25 -18.07
C HIS A 180 20.60 -23.43 -18.25
N GLY A 181 21.52 -23.47 -17.27
CA GLY A 181 22.77 -22.72 -17.30
C GLY A 181 22.60 -21.20 -17.32
N LEU A 182 21.51 -20.69 -16.70
CA LEU A 182 21.23 -19.27 -16.63
C LEU A 182 22.17 -18.57 -15.64
N GLN A 183 22.43 -17.30 -15.87
CA GLN A 183 23.15 -16.43 -14.93
C GLN A 183 22.16 -15.52 -14.22
N VAL A 184 22.42 -15.19 -12.94
CA VAL A 184 21.62 -14.18 -12.23
C VAL A 184 21.89 -12.82 -12.86
N PRO A 185 20.88 -12.18 -13.49
CA PRO A 185 21.09 -10.95 -14.24
C PRO A 185 21.36 -9.78 -13.30
N THR A 186 22.32 -8.95 -13.65
CA THR A 186 22.66 -7.71 -12.95
C THR A 186 22.08 -6.48 -13.65
N THR A 187 21.68 -6.63 -14.92
CA THR A 187 21.04 -5.60 -15.72
C THR A 187 19.74 -6.12 -16.35
N TRP A 188 18.85 -5.20 -16.73
CA TRP A 188 17.61 -5.54 -17.44
C TRP A 188 17.86 -6.11 -18.84
N ASP A 189 18.94 -5.71 -19.51
CA ASP A 189 19.34 -6.32 -20.79
C ASP A 189 19.81 -7.77 -20.60
N GLU A 190 20.56 -8.07 -19.54
CA GLU A 190 20.90 -9.45 -19.18
C GLU A 190 19.66 -10.26 -18.82
N TYR A 191 18.69 -9.65 -18.09
CA TYR A 191 17.42 -10.31 -17.74
C TYR A 191 16.67 -10.76 -19.00
N VAL A 192 16.56 -9.89 -20.01
CA VAL A 192 15.93 -10.24 -21.30
C VAL A 192 16.73 -11.33 -22.03
N ALA A 193 18.06 -11.25 -22.03
CA ALA A 193 18.90 -12.27 -22.66
C ALA A 193 18.74 -13.65 -22.02
N GLU A 194 18.66 -13.70 -20.68
CA GLU A 194 18.43 -14.97 -19.95
C GLU A 194 16.99 -15.48 -20.16
N ALA A 195 16.00 -14.58 -20.29
CA ALA A 195 14.62 -14.94 -20.68
C ALA A 195 14.58 -15.61 -22.06
N GLU A 196 15.25 -15.04 -23.05
CA GLU A 196 15.36 -15.63 -24.39
C GLU A 196 16.09 -16.98 -24.38
N LYS A 197 17.14 -17.09 -23.58
CA LYS A 197 17.91 -18.33 -23.42
C LYS A 197 17.07 -19.45 -22.78
N LEU A 198 16.34 -19.12 -21.72
CA LEU A 198 15.43 -20.04 -21.06
C LEU A 198 14.36 -20.54 -22.03
N HIS A 199 13.67 -19.64 -22.71
CA HIS A 199 12.55 -19.97 -23.61
C HIS A 199 13.03 -20.78 -24.85
N ARG A 200 14.24 -20.54 -25.35
CA ARG A 200 14.85 -21.36 -26.40
C ARG A 200 15.17 -22.78 -25.91
N ALA A 201 15.57 -22.93 -24.65
CA ALA A 201 15.90 -24.24 -24.08
C ALA A 201 14.64 -25.04 -23.70
N ASP A 202 13.62 -24.35 -23.19
CA ASP A 202 12.31 -24.91 -22.84
C ASP A 202 11.18 -23.87 -23.16
N PRO A 203 10.44 -24.07 -24.26
CA PRO A 203 9.37 -23.18 -24.65
C PRO A 203 8.18 -23.09 -23.64
N ASN A 204 8.12 -23.99 -22.66
CA ASN A 204 7.11 -23.97 -21.60
C ASN A 204 7.63 -23.32 -20.31
N ALA A 205 8.88 -22.90 -20.26
CA ALA A 205 9.46 -22.18 -19.15
C ALA A 205 9.59 -20.68 -19.49
N TYR A 206 9.26 -19.85 -18.52
CA TYR A 206 9.19 -18.41 -18.65
C TYR A 206 10.03 -17.72 -17.58
N ILE A 207 10.60 -16.58 -17.94
CA ILE A 207 11.43 -15.85 -16.99
C ILE A 207 10.59 -15.34 -15.80
N THR A 208 9.39 -14.86 -16.05
CA THR A 208 8.40 -14.42 -15.03
C THR A 208 7.00 -14.52 -15.61
N SER A 209 5.98 -14.16 -14.81
CA SER A 209 4.63 -13.89 -15.30
C SER A 209 4.28 -12.43 -15.09
N ASP A 210 3.69 -11.83 -16.10
CA ASP A 210 3.08 -10.50 -16.01
C ASP A 210 1.98 -10.43 -17.08
N THR A 211 0.77 -10.20 -16.65
CA THR A 211 -0.41 -10.04 -17.51
C THR A 211 -0.97 -8.62 -17.45
N GLY A 212 -0.19 -7.72 -16.87
CA GLY A 212 -0.53 -6.32 -16.64
C GLY A 212 -0.98 -6.07 -15.20
N ASP A 213 -0.07 -5.61 -14.37
CA ASP A 213 -0.29 -5.16 -12.99
C ASP A 213 0.13 -3.69 -12.84
N ALA A 214 -0.79 -2.84 -12.34
CA ALA A 214 -0.54 -1.41 -12.20
C ALA A 214 0.54 -1.11 -11.16
N GLY A 215 0.55 -1.85 -10.03
CA GLY A 215 1.52 -1.69 -8.96
C GLY A 215 2.92 -2.06 -9.43
N PHE A 216 3.05 -3.20 -10.12
CA PHE A 216 4.31 -3.64 -10.71
C PHE A 216 4.81 -2.63 -11.77
N THR A 217 3.96 -2.25 -12.71
CA THR A 217 4.31 -1.30 -13.78
C THR A 217 4.81 0.03 -13.21
N THR A 218 4.12 0.61 -12.23
CA THR A 218 4.53 1.87 -11.59
C THR A 218 5.84 1.73 -10.84
N SER A 219 6.06 0.61 -10.15
CA SER A 219 7.32 0.32 -9.44
C SER A 219 8.50 0.19 -10.41
N MET A 220 8.31 -0.45 -11.55
CA MET A 220 9.35 -0.58 -12.59
C MET A 220 9.68 0.75 -13.25
N ILE A 221 8.67 1.58 -13.53
CA ILE A 221 8.86 2.96 -14.01
C ILE A 221 9.63 3.77 -12.98
N TRP A 222 9.27 3.64 -11.70
CA TRP A 222 9.95 4.31 -10.59
C TRP A 222 11.43 3.94 -10.55
N GLN A 223 11.78 2.64 -10.57
CA GLN A 223 13.17 2.16 -10.57
C GLN A 223 13.93 2.64 -11.82
N ALA A 224 13.25 2.76 -12.97
CA ALA A 224 13.84 3.28 -14.20
C ALA A 224 14.15 4.80 -14.16
N GLY A 225 13.82 5.46 -13.05
CA GLY A 225 13.97 6.90 -12.88
C GLY A 225 12.79 7.72 -13.43
N GLY A 226 11.71 7.06 -13.88
CA GLY A 226 10.49 7.72 -14.33
C GLY A 226 9.78 8.45 -13.19
N ARG A 227 9.11 9.54 -13.53
CA ARG A 227 8.30 10.36 -12.63
C ARG A 227 7.05 10.83 -13.36
N PRO A 228 6.16 9.88 -13.77
CA PRO A 228 5.01 10.22 -14.57
C PRO A 228 3.98 11.07 -13.82
N TYR A 229 4.07 11.14 -12.50
CA TYR A 229 3.12 11.85 -11.66
C TYR A 229 3.77 13.08 -11.02
N ALA A 230 3.14 14.24 -11.20
CA ALA A 230 3.47 15.47 -10.50
C ALA A 230 2.24 15.93 -9.73
N VAL A 231 2.33 16.04 -8.40
CA VAL A 231 1.21 16.37 -7.52
C VAL A 231 1.57 17.57 -6.66
N ASP A 232 0.74 18.62 -6.74
CA ASP A 232 0.84 19.84 -5.94
C ASP A 232 -0.58 20.25 -5.52
N GLY A 233 -0.98 19.81 -4.34
CA GLY A 233 -2.35 19.97 -3.84
C GLY A 233 -3.37 19.35 -4.80
N THR A 234 -4.24 20.19 -5.38
CA THR A 234 -5.25 19.79 -6.37
C THR A 234 -4.76 19.91 -7.83
N THR A 235 -3.50 20.29 -8.04
CA THR A 235 -2.89 20.35 -9.37
C THR A 235 -2.11 19.06 -9.63
N VAL A 236 -2.45 18.37 -10.71
CA VAL A 236 -1.89 17.07 -11.05
C VAL A 236 -1.38 17.07 -12.48
N GLY A 237 -0.16 16.57 -12.69
CA GLY A 237 0.40 16.22 -13.98
C GLY A 237 0.49 14.71 -14.14
N VAL A 238 0.18 14.19 -15.33
CA VAL A 238 0.37 12.78 -15.68
C VAL A 238 1.07 12.74 -17.05
N ASP A 239 2.29 12.20 -17.07
CA ASP A 239 3.09 12.09 -18.31
C ASP A 239 3.87 10.76 -18.36
N PHE A 240 3.33 9.79 -19.07
CA PHE A 240 4.01 8.51 -19.34
C PHE A 240 4.95 8.57 -20.55
N ALA A 241 5.25 9.75 -21.08
CA ALA A 241 6.26 9.94 -22.11
C ALA A 241 7.65 10.31 -21.55
N ASP A 242 7.80 10.33 -20.21
CA ASP A 242 9.07 10.60 -19.55
C ASP A 242 10.14 9.54 -19.89
N PRO A 243 11.45 9.88 -19.83
CA PRO A 243 12.52 8.97 -20.24
C PRO A 243 12.58 7.65 -19.45
N GLY A 244 12.24 7.66 -18.15
CA GLY A 244 12.23 6.44 -17.34
C GLY A 244 11.10 5.50 -17.73
N THR A 245 9.91 6.03 -17.98
CA THR A 245 8.78 5.25 -18.52
C THR A 245 9.13 4.66 -19.88
N GLN A 246 9.76 5.43 -20.78
CA GLN A 246 10.19 4.92 -22.10
C GLN A 246 11.24 3.80 -21.96
N LYS A 247 12.18 3.92 -21.01
CA LYS A 247 13.19 2.89 -20.75
C LYS A 247 12.53 1.58 -20.29
N PHE A 248 11.59 1.65 -19.36
CA PHE A 248 10.81 0.48 -18.94
C PHE A 248 10.02 -0.13 -20.10
N THR A 249 9.23 0.67 -20.84
CA THR A 249 8.37 0.17 -21.92
C THR A 249 9.17 -0.49 -23.02
N ALA A 250 10.30 0.08 -23.43
CA ALA A 250 11.16 -0.50 -24.47
C ALA A 250 11.68 -1.90 -24.07
N THR A 251 12.08 -2.08 -22.82
CA THR A 251 12.59 -3.36 -22.30
C THR A 251 11.46 -4.38 -22.13
N TRP A 252 10.36 -3.97 -21.51
CA TRP A 252 9.25 -4.88 -21.23
C TRP A 252 8.50 -5.30 -22.50
N GLN A 253 8.42 -4.42 -23.48
CA GLN A 253 7.88 -4.76 -24.80
C GLN A 253 8.65 -5.91 -25.47
N ARG A 254 9.99 -5.99 -25.30
CA ARG A 254 10.79 -7.11 -25.80
C ARG A 254 10.37 -8.45 -25.18
N LEU A 255 10.05 -8.46 -23.87
CA LEU A 255 9.55 -9.66 -23.20
C LEU A 255 8.16 -10.07 -23.70
N ILE A 256 7.28 -9.09 -23.94
CA ILE A 256 5.93 -9.32 -24.50
C ILE A 256 6.03 -9.87 -25.93
N ASP A 257 6.75 -9.20 -26.81
CA ASP A 257 6.91 -9.57 -28.23
C ASP A 257 7.57 -10.93 -28.39
N GLY A 258 8.56 -11.22 -27.54
CA GLY A 258 9.26 -12.51 -27.46
C GLY A 258 8.43 -13.64 -26.85
N LYS A 259 7.24 -13.36 -26.31
CA LYS A 259 6.40 -14.30 -25.55
C LYS A 259 7.15 -14.95 -24.39
N LEU A 260 7.99 -14.18 -23.70
CA LEU A 260 8.88 -14.61 -22.63
C LEU A 260 8.22 -14.56 -21.26
N LEU A 261 6.99 -14.06 -21.18
CA LEU A 261 6.17 -13.96 -19.97
C LEU A 261 5.15 -15.09 -19.93
N ALA A 262 5.01 -15.75 -18.78
CA ALA A 262 4.00 -16.80 -18.60
C ALA A 262 2.59 -16.19 -18.71
N PRO A 263 1.70 -16.77 -19.53
CA PRO A 263 0.35 -16.25 -19.75
C PRO A 263 -0.61 -16.67 -18.63
N VAL A 264 -0.20 -16.46 -17.39
CA VAL A 264 -0.97 -16.78 -16.17
C VAL A 264 -1.07 -15.54 -15.28
N ASN A 265 -2.25 -15.30 -14.75
CA ASN A 265 -2.46 -14.15 -13.86
C ASN A 265 -1.71 -14.36 -12.55
N PRO A 266 -0.94 -13.37 -12.07
CA PRO A 266 -0.39 -13.37 -10.72
C PRO A 266 -1.47 -13.69 -9.67
N TRP A 267 -1.06 -14.37 -8.60
CA TRP A 267 -1.91 -14.76 -7.46
C TRP A 267 -2.96 -15.85 -7.77
N SER A 268 -3.04 -16.38 -9.00
CA SER A 268 -3.86 -17.53 -9.33
C SER A 268 -3.20 -18.86 -8.91
N ASP A 269 -4.00 -19.93 -8.78
CA ASP A 269 -3.50 -21.27 -8.52
C ASP A 269 -2.48 -21.73 -9.58
N ALA A 270 -2.69 -21.33 -10.85
CA ALA A 270 -1.76 -21.61 -11.94
C ALA A 270 -0.42 -20.90 -11.76
N TRP A 271 -0.42 -19.67 -11.24
CA TRP A 271 0.78 -18.92 -10.92
C TRP A 271 1.57 -19.57 -9.77
N TYR A 272 0.90 -19.90 -8.65
CA TYR A 272 1.54 -20.60 -7.53
C TYR A 272 2.11 -21.96 -7.95
N LYS A 273 1.38 -22.69 -8.80
CA LYS A 273 1.86 -23.94 -9.39
C LYS A 273 3.12 -23.69 -10.23
N GLY A 274 3.12 -22.68 -11.10
CA GLY A 274 4.27 -22.34 -11.96
C GLY A 274 5.52 -21.96 -11.19
N LEU A 275 5.37 -21.25 -10.06
CA LEU A 275 6.46 -20.96 -9.12
C LEU A 275 6.99 -22.23 -8.45
N GLY A 276 6.11 -23.18 -8.16
CA GLY A 276 6.42 -24.43 -7.48
C GLY A 276 7.16 -25.45 -8.36
N ASP A 277 6.73 -25.58 -9.61
CA ASP A 277 7.26 -26.57 -10.57
C ASP A 277 8.40 -26.04 -11.46
N GLY A 278 8.66 -24.72 -11.41
CA GLY A 278 9.74 -24.06 -12.14
C GLY A 278 9.33 -23.60 -13.55
N THR A 279 8.06 -23.65 -13.91
CA THR A 279 7.53 -23.02 -15.15
C THR A 279 7.80 -21.53 -15.15
N ILE A 280 7.74 -20.87 -13.98
CA ILE A 280 8.07 -19.47 -13.75
C ILE A 280 9.37 -19.40 -12.98
N ALA A 281 10.42 -18.85 -13.60
CA ALA A 281 11.79 -18.91 -13.10
C ALA A 281 12.14 -17.78 -12.11
N THR A 282 11.48 -16.61 -12.21
CA THR A 282 11.77 -15.46 -11.36
C THR A 282 10.51 -14.69 -10.97
N LEU A 283 10.65 -13.90 -9.89
CA LEU A 283 9.76 -12.82 -9.52
C LEU A 283 10.58 -11.56 -9.26
N VAL A 284 10.09 -10.42 -9.71
CA VAL A 284 10.60 -9.10 -9.37
C VAL A 284 9.51 -8.42 -8.54
N ILE A 285 9.70 -8.36 -7.23
CA ILE A 285 8.59 -8.04 -6.31
C ILE A 285 9.11 -7.50 -4.98
N GLY A 286 8.23 -6.98 -4.14
CA GLY A 286 8.55 -6.40 -2.85
C GLY A 286 9.02 -7.41 -1.80
N ALA A 287 9.70 -6.89 -0.78
CA ALA A 287 10.33 -7.64 0.32
C ALA A 287 9.34 -8.43 1.21
N TRP A 288 8.05 -8.25 1.06
CA TRP A 288 6.99 -9.03 1.72
C TRP A 288 6.76 -10.42 1.10
N MET A 289 7.39 -10.72 -0.05
CA MET A 289 7.20 -11.98 -0.78
C MET A 289 7.74 -13.24 -0.10
N PRO A 290 8.81 -13.24 0.71
CA PRO A 290 9.34 -14.46 1.33
C PRO A 290 8.29 -15.29 2.09
N ALA A 291 7.48 -14.68 2.93
CA ALA A 291 6.42 -15.38 3.67
C ALA A 291 5.33 -15.97 2.75
N ASN A 292 5.01 -15.28 1.65
CA ASN A 292 4.05 -15.76 0.66
C ASN A 292 4.58 -16.97 -0.13
N LEU A 293 5.87 -16.97 -0.48
CA LEU A 293 6.50 -18.13 -1.12
C LEU A 293 6.55 -19.33 -0.17
N GLU A 294 6.97 -19.13 1.06
CA GLU A 294 7.05 -20.21 2.06
C GLU A 294 5.70 -20.85 2.32
N SER A 295 4.64 -20.05 2.46
CA SER A 295 3.28 -20.55 2.73
C SER A 295 2.56 -21.07 1.49
N GLY A 296 2.69 -20.40 0.34
CA GLY A 296 1.93 -20.69 -0.88
C GLY A 296 2.64 -21.65 -1.85
N VAL A 297 3.97 -21.82 -1.77
CA VAL A 297 4.79 -22.57 -2.74
C VAL A 297 5.66 -23.60 -2.04
N ALA A 298 5.09 -24.40 -1.14
CA ALA A 298 5.82 -25.40 -0.36
C ALA A 298 6.64 -26.40 -1.21
N ALA A 299 6.19 -26.71 -2.44
CA ALA A 299 6.86 -27.61 -3.39
C ALA A 299 8.23 -27.08 -3.88
N ALA A 300 8.49 -25.80 -3.72
CA ALA A 300 9.75 -25.16 -4.11
C ALA A 300 10.69 -24.89 -2.92
N HIS A 301 10.45 -25.52 -1.77
CA HIS A 301 11.30 -25.39 -0.60
C HIS A 301 12.78 -25.68 -0.94
N GLY A 302 13.67 -24.77 -0.57
CA GLY A 302 15.11 -24.87 -0.82
C GLY A 302 15.55 -24.41 -2.21
N LYS A 303 14.63 -24.17 -3.14
CA LYS A 303 14.94 -23.90 -4.57
C LYS A 303 15.09 -22.41 -4.89
N TRP A 304 14.45 -21.54 -4.15
CA TRP A 304 14.47 -20.09 -4.39
C TRP A 304 15.69 -19.42 -3.76
N ARG A 305 16.10 -18.31 -4.38
CA ARG A 305 17.12 -17.38 -3.85
C ARG A 305 16.67 -15.94 -4.12
N VAL A 306 17.31 -15.01 -3.40
CA VAL A 306 17.08 -13.56 -3.57
C VAL A 306 18.38 -12.89 -3.99
N ALA A 307 18.30 -11.98 -4.95
CA ALA A 307 19.38 -11.14 -5.43
C ALA A 307 18.90 -9.67 -5.53
N PRO A 308 19.81 -8.69 -5.56
CA PRO A 308 19.45 -7.30 -5.88
C PRO A 308 18.69 -7.23 -7.21
N MET A 309 17.85 -6.20 -7.35
CA MET A 309 17.16 -5.96 -8.63
C MET A 309 18.15 -5.75 -9.77
N PRO A 310 17.86 -6.29 -10.97
CA PRO A 310 18.58 -5.89 -12.18
C PRO A 310 18.52 -4.38 -12.37
N GLN A 311 19.60 -3.82 -12.90
CA GLN A 311 19.75 -2.38 -13.06
C GLN A 311 19.57 -1.95 -14.52
N TRP A 312 19.14 -0.73 -14.75
CA TRP A 312 19.05 -0.16 -16.09
C TRP A 312 20.42 0.17 -16.69
N GLU A 313 21.43 0.33 -15.84
CA GLU A 313 22.80 0.64 -16.20
C GLU A 313 23.74 -0.23 -15.36
N ALA A 314 24.82 -0.71 -15.97
CA ALA A 314 25.81 -1.53 -15.26
C ALA A 314 26.37 -0.77 -14.03
N GLY A 315 26.45 -1.45 -12.90
CA GLY A 315 26.93 -0.87 -11.64
C GLY A 315 25.91 -0.02 -10.90
N GLY A 316 24.67 0.13 -11.41
CA GLY A 316 23.58 0.75 -10.68
C GLY A 316 23.21 -0.05 -9.42
N THR A 317 22.50 0.60 -8.50
CA THR A 317 22.07 -0.02 -7.22
C THR A 317 20.67 0.41 -6.81
N VAL A 318 19.92 1.03 -7.71
CA VAL A 318 18.61 1.64 -7.42
C VAL A 318 17.51 0.58 -7.40
N THR A 319 16.60 0.71 -6.45
CA THR A 319 15.34 -0.04 -6.43
C THR A 319 14.13 0.89 -6.28
N ALA A 320 12.94 0.32 -6.23
CA ALA A 320 11.68 1.00 -5.95
C ALA A 320 10.91 0.24 -4.87
N GLU A 321 9.81 0.81 -4.41
CA GLU A 321 8.84 0.11 -3.56
C GLU A 321 7.77 -0.56 -4.44
N ASN A 322 7.37 -1.76 -4.06
CA ASN A 322 6.21 -2.44 -4.60
C ASN A 322 5.31 -2.89 -3.44
N GLY A 323 4.19 -2.23 -3.28
CA GLY A 323 3.35 -2.36 -2.10
C GLY A 323 3.88 -1.57 -0.92
N GLY A 324 3.56 -2.03 0.26
CA GLY A 324 3.80 -1.35 1.53
C GLY A 324 2.54 -0.66 2.04
N SER A 325 2.30 -0.79 3.35
CA SER A 325 1.07 -0.34 4.01
C SER A 325 1.37 0.45 5.27
N SER A 326 0.38 1.23 5.67
CA SER A 326 0.29 1.87 6.96
C SER A 326 -0.94 1.40 7.74
N LEU A 327 -0.94 1.61 9.04
CA LEU A 327 -2.16 1.70 9.83
C LEU A 327 -2.52 3.18 9.99
N ALA A 328 -3.77 3.53 9.74
CA ALA A 328 -4.29 4.89 9.80
C ALA A 328 -5.56 4.94 10.65
N LEU A 329 -5.85 6.11 11.24
CA LEU A 329 -7.07 6.35 11.98
C LEU A 329 -8.09 7.06 11.09
N PRO A 330 -9.20 6.41 10.70
CA PRO A 330 -10.30 7.11 10.05
C PRO A 330 -10.83 8.26 10.92
N GLU A 331 -11.13 9.42 10.31
CA GLU A 331 -11.56 10.61 11.06
C GLU A 331 -12.86 10.38 11.83
N GLN A 332 -13.74 9.51 11.35
CA GLN A 332 -15.00 9.14 11.99
C GLN A 332 -14.87 7.99 13.02
N GLY A 333 -13.65 7.42 13.21
CA GLY A 333 -13.41 6.41 14.24
C GLY A 333 -13.65 6.98 15.66
N ALA A 334 -14.20 6.16 16.55
CA ALA A 334 -14.75 6.63 17.83
C ALA A 334 -13.68 6.73 18.93
N ASN A 335 -12.80 5.74 19.08
CA ASN A 335 -11.91 5.55 20.24
C ASN A 335 -10.46 5.93 19.91
N LYS A 336 -10.23 7.13 19.41
CA LYS A 336 -8.97 7.55 18.79
C LYS A 336 -7.73 7.37 19.68
N ALA A 337 -7.80 7.71 20.97
CA ALA A 337 -6.66 7.56 21.88
C ALA A 337 -6.27 6.07 22.06
N LEU A 338 -7.26 5.21 22.25
CA LEU A 338 -7.06 3.76 22.36
C LEU A 338 -6.61 3.16 21.02
N ALA A 339 -7.19 3.61 19.91
CA ALA A 339 -6.79 3.20 18.57
C ALA A 339 -5.35 3.60 18.26
N TYR A 340 -4.93 4.81 18.62
CA TYR A 340 -3.54 5.25 18.45
C TYR A 340 -2.57 4.42 19.30
N ALA A 341 -2.96 4.07 20.53
CA ALA A 341 -2.15 3.18 21.38
C ALA A 341 -1.89 1.82 20.71
N PHE A 342 -2.95 1.20 20.15
CA PHE A 342 -2.80 -0.07 19.42
C PHE A 342 -1.98 0.12 18.14
N LEU A 343 -2.24 1.18 17.39
CA LEU A 343 -1.53 1.50 16.15
C LEU A 343 -0.02 1.63 16.40
N LYS A 344 0.38 2.41 17.41
CA LYS A 344 1.78 2.58 17.82
C LYS A 344 2.38 1.26 18.30
N TYR A 345 1.65 0.49 19.11
CA TYR A 345 2.09 -0.83 19.56
C TYR A 345 2.39 -1.75 18.37
N ALA A 346 1.49 -1.81 17.37
CA ALA A 346 1.60 -2.70 16.23
C ALA A 346 2.72 -2.31 15.24
N THR A 347 3.14 -1.03 15.20
CA THR A 347 4.05 -0.50 14.17
C THR A 347 5.40 -0.05 14.69
N VAL A 348 5.52 0.26 15.98
CA VAL A 348 6.73 0.83 16.60
C VAL A 348 7.21 0.02 17.80
N ASP A 349 6.28 -0.35 18.68
CA ASP A 349 6.61 -1.01 19.94
C ASP A 349 6.75 -2.54 19.76
N GLU A 350 6.46 -3.35 20.80
CA GLU A 350 6.68 -4.81 20.77
C GLU A 350 5.90 -5.55 19.68
N GLY A 351 4.71 -5.03 19.29
CA GLY A 351 3.92 -5.61 18.22
C GLY A 351 4.60 -5.56 16.86
N ALA A 352 5.44 -4.54 16.62
CA ALA A 352 6.26 -4.48 15.43
C ALA A 352 7.26 -5.64 15.36
N GLN A 353 7.84 -6.04 16.50
CA GLN A 353 8.72 -7.21 16.56
C GLN A 353 7.94 -8.52 16.37
N THR A 354 6.75 -8.65 16.98
CA THR A 354 5.85 -9.80 16.74
C THR A 354 5.56 -9.97 15.23
N ARG A 355 5.31 -8.88 14.51
CA ARG A 355 5.09 -8.90 13.05
C ARG A 355 6.34 -9.34 12.28
N ALA A 356 7.51 -8.78 12.62
CA ALA A 356 8.77 -9.16 11.98
C ALA A 356 9.13 -10.64 12.20
N ASP A 357 8.90 -11.15 13.41
CA ASP A 357 9.08 -12.56 13.73
C ASP A 357 8.11 -13.46 12.95
N GLY A 358 6.89 -12.97 12.70
CA GLY A 358 5.87 -13.60 11.88
C GLY A 358 6.12 -13.54 10.38
N GLY A 359 7.19 -12.88 9.94
CA GLY A 359 7.62 -12.82 8.52
C GLY A 359 7.22 -11.53 7.78
N ALA A 360 6.63 -10.54 8.45
CA ALA A 360 6.43 -9.23 7.84
C ALA A 360 7.78 -8.52 7.68
N PHE A 361 7.95 -7.81 6.55
CA PHE A 361 9.17 -7.02 6.34
C PHE A 361 9.03 -5.67 7.07
N PRO A 362 9.93 -5.34 8.04
CA PRO A 362 9.75 -4.18 8.87
C PRO A 362 10.00 -2.87 8.14
N ALA A 363 9.30 -1.80 8.55
CA ALA A 363 9.53 -0.44 8.07
C ALA A 363 10.48 0.36 9.00
N THR A 364 10.81 -0.15 10.19
CA THR A 364 11.64 0.59 11.15
C THR A 364 13.13 0.37 10.89
N THR A 365 13.90 1.45 10.97
CA THR A 365 15.36 1.43 10.80
C THR A 365 16.05 0.51 11.81
N ALA A 366 15.57 0.50 13.07
CA ALA A 366 16.14 -0.33 14.12
C ALA A 366 16.02 -1.83 13.84
N GLN A 367 14.84 -2.28 13.39
CA GLN A 367 14.60 -3.68 13.06
C GLN A 367 15.38 -4.12 11.82
N LEU A 368 15.42 -3.27 10.77
CA LEU A 368 16.16 -3.57 9.54
C LEU A 368 17.66 -3.72 9.76
N ASN A 369 18.21 -3.07 10.80
CA ASN A 369 19.63 -3.18 11.14
C ASN A 369 19.91 -4.16 12.30
N ALA A 370 18.88 -4.82 12.83
CA ALA A 370 19.06 -5.75 13.94
C ALA A 370 19.77 -7.03 13.49
N PRO A 371 20.85 -7.47 14.18
CA PRO A 371 21.57 -8.68 13.79
C PRO A 371 20.67 -9.92 13.68
N GLN A 372 19.74 -10.10 14.63
CA GLN A 372 18.79 -11.22 14.60
C GLN A 372 17.88 -11.22 13.35
N PHE A 373 17.61 -10.05 12.77
CA PHE A 373 16.87 -9.92 11.50
C PHE A 373 17.78 -10.24 10.30
N LEU A 374 18.96 -9.62 10.24
CA LEU A 374 19.90 -9.73 9.13
C LEU A 374 20.49 -11.14 9.01
N ASP A 375 20.82 -11.75 10.14
CA ASP A 375 21.51 -13.06 10.19
C ASP A 375 20.53 -14.25 10.12
N LYS A 376 19.22 -14.00 10.05
CA LYS A 376 18.20 -15.04 9.95
C LYS A 376 18.42 -15.84 8.65
N GLU A 377 18.67 -17.13 8.81
CA GLU A 377 18.70 -18.08 7.70
C GLU A 377 17.30 -18.57 7.36
N PHE A 378 16.98 -18.61 6.08
CA PHE A 378 15.69 -19.08 5.60
C PHE A 378 15.84 -20.43 4.91
N PRO A 379 15.43 -21.55 5.54
CA PRO A 379 15.49 -22.87 4.93
C PRO A 379 14.79 -22.96 3.57
N TYR A 380 13.67 -22.24 3.42
CA TYR A 380 12.95 -22.15 2.15
C TYR A 380 13.82 -21.59 1.01
N PHE A 381 14.73 -20.67 1.34
CA PHE A 381 15.71 -20.11 0.40
C PHE A 381 17.07 -20.80 0.47
N GLY A 382 17.09 -22.10 0.87
CA GLY A 382 18.32 -22.91 0.92
C GLY A 382 19.34 -22.39 1.92
N GLY A 383 18.91 -21.82 3.03
CA GLY A 383 19.76 -21.27 4.08
C GLY A 383 20.29 -19.85 3.79
N GLN A 384 19.82 -19.19 2.73
CA GLN A 384 20.24 -17.82 2.44
C GLN A 384 19.70 -16.84 3.51
N GLN A 385 20.53 -15.89 3.88
CA GLN A 385 20.15 -14.73 4.73
C GLN A 385 19.49 -13.67 3.87
N VAL A 386 18.25 -13.92 3.42
CA VAL A 386 17.55 -13.07 2.44
C VAL A 386 17.33 -11.65 2.96
N ASN A 387 17.22 -11.48 4.27
CA ASN A 387 17.00 -10.18 4.87
C ASN A 387 18.17 -9.21 4.66
N GLN A 388 19.40 -9.69 4.46
CA GLN A 388 20.53 -8.82 4.12
C GLN A 388 20.32 -8.15 2.76
N VAL A 389 19.89 -8.91 1.75
CA VAL A 389 19.61 -8.37 0.41
C VAL A 389 18.44 -7.40 0.47
N LEU A 390 17.38 -7.78 1.18
CA LEU A 390 16.16 -6.97 1.25
C LEU A 390 16.35 -5.67 2.07
N ALA A 391 17.10 -5.73 3.18
CA ALA A 391 17.43 -4.54 3.97
C ALA A 391 18.36 -3.59 3.19
N GLU A 392 19.32 -4.11 2.44
CA GLU A 392 20.12 -3.30 1.53
C GLU A 392 19.24 -2.63 0.47
N SER A 393 18.29 -3.36 -0.13
CA SER A 393 17.33 -2.81 -1.09
C SER A 393 16.53 -1.66 -0.47
N ALA A 394 16.09 -1.76 0.78
CA ALA A 394 15.34 -0.70 1.46
C ALA A 394 16.11 0.63 1.54
N THR A 395 17.44 0.59 1.60
CA THR A 395 18.29 1.80 1.59
C THR A 395 18.49 2.39 0.20
N ARG A 396 18.07 1.69 -0.85
CA ARG A 396 18.35 2.00 -2.26
C ARG A 396 17.12 2.43 -3.04
N VAL A 397 15.99 2.59 -2.36
CA VAL A 397 14.75 3.08 -2.99
C VAL A 397 14.95 4.48 -3.55
N ALA A 398 14.64 4.66 -4.83
CA ALA A 398 14.80 5.95 -5.51
C ALA A 398 13.89 7.01 -4.89
N PRO A 399 14.40 8.17 -4.49
CA PRO A 399 13.59 9.23 -3.89
C PRO A 399 12.70 9.93 -4.92
N GLY A 400 11.73 10.73 -4.44
CA GLY A 400 10.94 11.64 -5.26
C GLY A 400 9.80 10.98 -6.04
N TRP A 401 9.31 9.82 -5.62
CA TRP A 401 8.08 9.24 -6.13
C TRP A 401 6.85 9.88 -5.50
N SER A 402 5.79 10.03 -6.29
CA SER A 402 4.47 10.46 -5.83
C SER A 402 3.41 9.56 -6.44
N TYR A 403 2.33 9.29 -5.70
CA TYR A 403 1.14 8.64 -6.21
C TYR A 403 0.08 9.69 -6.56
N LEU A 404 -0.80 9.35 -7.50
CA LEU A 404 -1.95 10.20 -7.82
C LEU A 404 -2.92 10.26 -6.65
N PRO A 405 -3.60 11.41 -6.40
CA PRO A 405 -4.69 11.48 -5.43
C PRO A 405 -5.86 10.55 -5.74
N PHE A 406 -5.92 10.03 -6.95
CA PHE A 406 -6.91 9.08 -7.45
C PHE A 406 -6.25 7.79 -8.00
N GLN A 407 -5.13 7.37 -7.39
CA GLN A 407 -4.36 6.19 -7.83
C GLN A 407 -5.20 4.90 -7.76
N VAL A 408 -6.10 4.77 -6.79
CA VAL A 408 -7.00 3.62 -6.68
C VAL A 408 -7.87 3.48 -7.93
N TYR A 409 -8.44 4.58 -8.43
CA TYR A 409 -9.18 4.59 -9.70
C TYR A 409 -8.26 4.26 -10.87
N ALA A 410 -7.11 4.91 -10.97
CA ALA A 410 -6.17 4.65 -12.05
C ALA A 410 -5.80 3.16 -12.13
N ASN A 411 -5.52 2.53 -10.98
CA ASN A 411 -5.23 1.09 -10.92
C ASN A 411 -6.43 0.23 -11.37
N SER A 412 -7.65 0.63 -11.03
CA SER A 412 -8.86 -0.14 -11.38
C SER A 412 -9.12 -0.23 -12.89
N VAL A 413 -8.66 0.73 -13.67
CA VAL A 413 -8.83 0.78 -15.14
C VAL A 413 -7.60 0.30 -15.92
N PHE A 414 -6.55 -0.13 -15.21
CA PHE A 414 -5.29 -0.56 -15.81
C PHE A 414 -5.46 -1.76 -16.76
N GLY A 415 -6.22 -2.76 -16.35
CA GLY A 415 -6.49 -3.96 -17.17
C GLY A 415 -7.15 -3.64 -18.51
N ASP A 416 -8.07 -2.67 -18.52
CA ASP A 416 -8.80 -2.25 -19.72
C ASP A 416 -7.97 -1.35 -20.66
N THR A 417 -6.87 -0.82 -20.18
CA THR A 417 -5.95 0.07 -20.90
C THR A 417 -4.63 -0.64 -21.20
N VAL A 418 -3.72 -0.67 -20.27
CA VAL A 418 -2.38 -1.27 -20.42
C VAL A 418 -2.45 -2.78 -20.58
N GLY A 419 -3.39 -3.46 -19.90
CA GLY A 419 -3.54 -4.92 -20.00
C GLY A 419 -3.74 -5.42 -21.43
N ARG A 420 -4.25 -4.59 -22.35
CA ARG A 420 -4.40 -4.93 -23.79
C ARG A 420 -3.06 -5.19 -24.47
N ALA A 421 -1.98 -4.56 -24.02
CA ALA A 421 -0.66 -4.79 -24.58
C ALA A 421 -0.18 -6.23 -24.35
N TYR A 422 -0.47 -6.78 -23.19
CA TYR A 422 -0.13 -8.17 -22.83
C TYR A 422 -0.93 -9.21 -23.62
N LEU A 423 -2.08 -8.80 -24.16
CA LEU A 423 -2.92 -9.63 -25.04
C LEU A 423 -2.58 -9.47 -26.51
N GLY A 424 -1.57 -8.67 -26.88
CA GLY A 424 -1.15 -8.40 -28.25
C GLY A 424 -2.07 -7.44 -29.03
N GLY A 425 -2.96 -6.71 -28.33
CA GLY A 425 -3.90 -5.78 -28.94
C GLY A 425 -3.37 -4.34 -29.11
N ALA A 426 -2.23 -4.01 -28.50
CA ALA A 426 -1.60 -2.70 -28.53
C ALA A 426 -0.11 -2.83 -28.15
N THR A 427 0.67 -1.76 -28.33
CA THR A 427 1.98 -1.66 -27.69
C THR A 427 1.83 -1.26 -26.21
N LEU A 428 2.84 -1.56 -25.38
CA LEU A 428 2.84 -1.14 -23.97
C LEU A 428 2.78 0.40 -23.85
N GLN A 429 3.45 1.11 -24.75
CA GLN A 429 3.41 2.58 -24.81
C GLN A 429 2.01 3.12 -25.15
N ASP A 430 1.28 2.48 -26.08
CA ASP A 430 -0.09 2.88 -26.41
C ASP A 430 -1.04 2.59 -25.24
N GLY A 431 -0.83 1.46 -24.54
CA GLY A 431 -1.56 1.12 -23.32
C GLY A 431 -1.37 2.16 -22.22
N LEU A 432 -0.13 2.59 -21.97
CA LEU A 432 0.18 3.63 -20.98
C LEU A 432 -0.41 4.98 -21.36
N ARG A 433 -0.41 5.33 -22.66
CA ARG A 433 -1.07 6.55 -23.14
C ARG A 433 -2.58 6.49 -22.90
N ALA A 434 -3.22 5.37 -23.20
CA ALA A 434 -4.64 5.18 -22.94
C ALA A 434 -4.95 5.26 -21.42
N TRP A 435 -4.07 4.71 -20.59
CA TRP A 435 -4.18 4.80 -19.11
C TRP A 435 -4.04 6.23 -18.61
N GLN A 436 -3.10 6.99 -19.18
CA GLN A 436 -2.97 8.43 -18.92
C GLN A 436 -4.26 9.18 -19.26
N ASP A 437 -4.80 8.98 -20.47
CA ASP A 437 -5.97 9.72 -20.96
C ASP A 437 -7.20 9.47 -20.07
N VAL A 438 -7.44 8.22 -19.67
CA VAL A 438 -8.55 7.86 -18.79
C VAL A 438 -8.33 8.44 -17.38
N SER A 439 -7.10 8.34 -16.84
CA SER A 439 -6.75 8.88 -15.51
C SER A 439 -6.90 10.40 -15.46
N VAL A 440 -6.42 11.09 -16.49
CA VAL A 440 -6.54 12.56 -16.64
C VAL A 440 -8.00 12.98 -16.76
N THR A 441 -8.81 12.24 -17.53
CA THR A 441 -10.25 12.52 -17.68
C THR A 441 -10.94 12.41 -16.32
N TYR A 442 -10.72 11.33 -15.60
CA TYR A 442 -11.27 11.14 -14.26
C TYR A 442 -10.82 12.24 -13.29
N GLY A 443 -9.52 12.60 -13.30
CA GLY A 443 -9.01 13.67 -12.46
C GLY A 443 -9.75 15.00 -12.70
N ARG A 444 -10.01 15.37 -13.95
CA ARG A 444 -10.80 16.57 -14.30
C ARG A 444 -12.23 16.48 -13.80
N GLU A 445 -12.88 15.32 -13.93
CA GLU A 445 -14.26 15.10 -13.44
C GLU A 445 -14.34 15.20 -11.92
N GLN A 446 -13.26 14.84 -11.21
CA GLN A 446 -13.15 15.00 -9.77
C GLN A 446 -12.72 16.41 -9.32
N GLY A 447 -12.55 17.35 -10.26
CA GLY A 447 -12.25 18.76 -9.96
C GLY A 447 -10.76 19.07 -9.81
N PHE A 448 -9.85 18.16 -10.21
CA PHE A 448 -8.43 18.45 -10.26
C PHE A 448 -8.05 19.35 -11.43
N THR A 449 -7.08 20.22 -11.20
CA THR A 449 -6.42 20.98 -12.27
C THR A 449 -5.37 20.08 -12.90
N ILE A 450 -5.57 19.65 -14.15
CA ILE A 450 -4.62 18.82 -14.89
C ILE A 450 -3.71 19.70 -15.75
N ARG A 451 -2.41 19.54 -15.58
CA ARG A 451 -1.36 20.21 -16.37
C ARG A 451 -0.91 19.35 -17.54
#